data_bf4201a85319a440a42437ac9f514445
#
_entry.id   bf4201a85319a440a42437ac9f514445
#
_cell.length_a   1.000
_cell.length_b   1.000
_cell.length_c   1.000
_cell.angle_alpha   90.00
_cell.angle_beta   90.00
_cell.angle_gamma   90.00
#
_symmetry.space_group_name_H-M   'P 1'
#
loop_
_entity.id
_entity.type
_entity.pdbx_description
1 polymer ?
#
loop_
_entity_poly.entity_id
_entity_poly.type
_entity_poly.pdbx_seq_one_letter_code
_entity_poly.pdbx_strand_id
1 'polypeptide(L)'
;MALRRRAFILGGHITPFIGKRHPDFVWKRHPDFGKRDNPTLEDYIRTAVNGALESTGTPAEAVDKAWIGNFVGELFSNQGHLGAAVAGSHPDLLHKPVMRVEGACASGGLAFSSALESIQAGNDVTLVVGAEVQTTASARTGGDYLARASHYARQRGLDDFTFPALFARRTKYYREAFGVTEEDIARVAVKAYANGNRNPLAHMKAVEMTLENASVASDRNPAFLGNEELQPYLKVSDCSQVSDGGAALVLVSEEGLRALGKSESDAIEVLGLGHATGNLFEDADPLVMATTMAAAARAYEQAGVKPGDIGVAEVHDCFTVTELLMYEALGWAEQGKGAALVREGRTDITGDIPVNTGGGLVAFGHPVGATGVKQLLEIYRQMKGQAGDYQIGKQAELGLTANMGGDDKTAVVTVLANR
;
A
#
# COMPACT_ATOMS: atom_id res chain seq x y z
N MET A 1 17.65 9.39 15.69
CA MET A 1 17.14 9.94 16.98
C MET A 1 15.76 9.37 17.22
N ALA A 2 15.47 8.87 18.44
CA ALA A 2 14.15 8.39 18.83
C ALA A 2 13.07 9.49 18.68
N LEU A 3 11.81 9.10 18.57
CA LEU A 3 10.67 10.03 18.60
C LEU A 3 10.65 10.78 19.93
N ARG A 4 10.38 12.08 19.90
CA ARG A 4 10.32 12.92 21.11
C ARG A 4 9.06 12.66 21.93
N ARG A 5 7.97 12.35 21.25
CA ARG A 5 6.68 11.96 21.85
C ARG A 5 6.30 10.58 21.32
N ARG A 6 5.89 9.70 22.18
CA ARG A 6 5.33 8.40 21.79
C ARG A 6 4.07 8.61 20.98
N ALA A 7 3.90 7.80 19.95
CA ALA A 7 2.75 7.86 19.06
C ALA A 7 2.19 6.45 18.82
N PHE A 8 0.86 6.35 18.75
CA PHE A 8 0.16 5.08 18.69
C PHE A 8 -0.91 5.08 17.60
N ILE A 9 -0.96 4.04 16.80
CA ILE A 9 -2.08 3.76 15.91
C ILE A 9 -3.17 3.08 16.75
N LEU A 10 -4.30 3.76 16.92
CA LEU A 10 -5.43 3.25 17.71
C LEU A 10 -6.31 2.27 16.92
N GLY A 11 -6.18 2.25 15.62
CA GLY A 11 -6.97 1.47 14.70
C GLY A 11 -7.51 2.31 13.54
N GLY A 12 -8.50 1.79 12.85
CA GLY A 12 -9.09 2.48 11.71
C GLY A 12 -9.99 1.59 10.86
N HIS A 13 -10.28 2.06 9.65
CA HIS A 13 -11.18 1.39 8.73
C HIS A 13 -10.57 1.29 7.33
N ILE A 14 -10.74 0.12 6.70
CA ILE A 14 -10.43 -0.11 5.29
C ILE A 14 -11.73 -0.48 4.60
N THR A 15 -12.11 0.23 3.55
CA THR A 15 -13.24 -0.19 2.70
C THR A 15 -12.84 -1.43 1.89
N PRO A 16 -13.76 -2.25 1.42
CA PRO A 16 -13.44 -3.21 0.37
C PRO A 16 -12.78 -2.48 -0.80
N PHE A 17 -11.65 -3.02 -1.32
CA PHE A 17 -11.08 -2.54 -2.55
C PHE A 17 -11.79 -3.23 -3.70
N ILE A 18 -12.35 -2.46 -4.61
CA ILE A 18 -13.14 -3.00 -5.72
C ILE A 18 -12.61 -2.54 -7.08
N GLY A 19 -12.86 -3.35 -8.06
CA GLY A 19 -12.52 -3.07 -9.46
C GLY A 19 -12.97 -4.23 -10.33
N LYS A 20 -12.50 -4.26 -11.57
CA LYS A 20 -12.88 -5.30 -12.52
C LYS A 20 -12.54 -6.70 -11.97
N ARG A 21 -13.48 -7.63 -11.99
CA ARG A 21 -13.49 -9.00 -11.44
C ARG A 21 -13.92 -9.09 -9.96
N HIS A 22 -14.03 -7.97 -9.24
CA HIS A 22 -14.66 -8.01 -7.92
C HIS A 22 -16.18 -8.23 -8.06
N PRO A 23 -16.81 -9.09 -7.23
CA PRO A 23 -18.25 -9.38 -7.33
C PRO A 23 -19.15 -8.14 -7.21
N ASP A 24 -18.75 -7.15 -6.41
CA ASP A 24 -19.54 -5.94 -6.17
C ASP A 24 -19.26 -4.80 -7.16
N PHE A 25 -18.30 -4.97 -8.08
CA PHE A 25 -17.98 -3.95 -9.06
C PHE A 25 -18.98 -3.95 -10.21
N VAL A 26 -19.73 -2.86 -10.34
CA VAL A 26 -20.75 -2.70 -11.39
C VAL A 26 -20.11 -2.29 -12.70
N TRP A 27 -20.17 -3.18 -13.68
CA TRP A 27 -19.68 -2.95 -15.03
C TRP A 27 -20.75 -3.37 -16.05
N LYS A 28 -20.56 -3.10 -17.35
CA LYS A 28 -21.56 -3.29 -18.42
C LYS A 28 -22.31 -4.64 -18.43
N ARG A 29 -21.69 -5.72 -17.91
CA ARG A 29 -22.31 -7.05 -17.85
C ARG A 29 -22.78 -7.43 -16.42
N HIS A 30 -22.66 -6.52 -15.44
CA HIS A 30 -23.12 -6.78 -14.09
C HIS A 30 -24.65 -6.74 -14.03
N PRO A 31 -25.33 -7.60 -13.24
CA PRO A 31 -26.81 -7.62 -13.14
C PRO A 31 -27.42 -6.29 -12.70
N ASP A 32 -26.68 -5.49 -11.96
CA ASP A 32 -27.09 -4.18 -11.43
C ASP A 32 -26.62 -3.01 -12.31
N PHE A 33 -26.10 -3.28 -13.51
CA PHE A 33 -25.71 -2.20 -14.43
C PHE A 33 -26.91 -1.30 -14.79
N GLY A 34 -26.75 0.01 -14.58
CA GLY A 34 -27.83 0.98 -14.74
C GLY A 34 -28.87 1.03 -13.60
N LYS A 35 -28.68 0.22 -12.53
CA LYS A 35 -29.52 0.26 -11.30
C LYS A 35 -28.75 0.76 -10.09
N ARG A 36 -27.46 0.54 -10.05
CA ARG A 36 -26.55 0.95 -8.98
C ARG A 36 -25.24 1.44 -9.58
N ASP A 37 -24.71 2.51 -9.07
CA ASP A 37 -23.38 3.03 -9.41
C ASP A 37 -22.31 2.46 -8.47
N ASN A 38 -21.05 2.47 -8.91
CA ASN A 38 -19.92 2.23 -8.01
C ASN A 38 -19.73 3.44 -7.09
N PRO A 39 -19.18 3.23 -5.87
CA PRO A 39 -18.91 4.33 -4.97
C PRO A 39 -17.98 5.38 -5.59
N THR A 40 -18.24 6.64 -5.29
CA THR A 40 -17.42 7.79 -5.71
C THR A 40 -16.20 7.98 -4.80
N LEU A 41 -15.29 8.88 -5.18
CA LEU A 41 -14.15 9.25 -4.33
C LEU A 41 -14.63 9.80 -2.98
N GLU A 42 -15.70 10.61 -2.99
CA GLU A 42 -16.28 11.18 -1.76
C GLU A 42 -16.90 10.09 -0.87
N ASP A 43 -17.55 9.08 -1.46
CA ASP A 43 -18.11 7.95 -0.71
C ASP A 43 -17.00 7.16 -0.01
N TYR A 44 -15.88 6.90 -0.69
CA TYR A 44 -14.72 6.23 -0.07
C TYR A 44 -14.10 7.05 1.05
N ILE A 45 -13.92 8.38 0.85
CA ILE A 45 -13.40 9.27 1.89
C ILE A 45 -14.34 9.25 3.11
N ARG A 46 -15.65 9.45 2.90
CA ARG A 46 -16.63 9.49 3.98
C ARG A 46 -16.73 8.17 4.73
N THR A 47 -16.75 7.05 4.01
CA THR A 47 -16.83 5.72 4.61
C THR A 47 -15.58 5.40 5.43
N ALA A 48 -14.40 5.71 4.90
CA ALA A 48 -13.13 5.49 5.59
C ALA A 48 -13.03 6.35 6.86
N VAL A 49 -13.34 7.65 6.77
CA VAL A 49 -13.30 8.60 7.90
C VAL A 49 -14.24 8.17 9.02
N ASN A 50 -15.52 8.00 8.71
CA ASN A 50 -16.52 7.66 9.73
C ASN A 50 -16.27 6.26 10.31
N GLY A 51 -15.88 5.29 9.46
CA GLY A 51 -15.52 3.96 9.93
C GLY A 51 -14.29 3.94 10.85
N ALA A 52 -13.30 4.81 10.60
CA ALA A 52 -12.14 4.93 11.48
C ALA A 52 -12.51 5.54 12.85
N LEU A 53 -13.31 6.60 12.85
CA LEU A 53 -13.79 7.22 14.10
C LEU A 53 -14.64 6.24 14.91
N GLU A 54 -15.57 5.55 14.25
CA GLU A 54 -16.47 4.58 14.89
C GLU A 54 -15.69 3.37 15.45
N SER A 55 -14.83 2.74 14.65
CA SER A 55 -14.10 1.53 15.04
C SER A 55 -13.11 1.78 16.19
N THR A 56 -12.59 2.98 16.31
CA THR A 56 -11.69 3.38 17.42
C THR A 56 -12.42 3.98 18.61
N GLY A 57 -13.72 4.34 18.45
CA GLY A 57 -14.49 5.09 19.44
C GLY A 57 -13.95 6.50 19.64
N THR A 58 -13.29 7.07 18.63
CA THR A 58 -12.72 8.43 18.71
C THR A 58 -13.80 9.46 18.35
N PRO A 59 -14.17 10.37 19.25
CA PRO A 59 -15.07 11.47 18.91
C PRO A 59 -14.45 12.38 17.85
N ALA A 60 -15.20 12.76 16.82
CA ALA A 60 -14.68 13.59 15.74
C ALA A 60 -14.18 14.96 16.22
N GLU A 61 -14.82 15.52 17.23
CA GLU A 61 -14.40 16.77 17.88
C GLU A 61 -13.01 16.68 18.54
N ALA A 62 -12.57 15.48 18.94
CA ALA A 62 -11.24 15.26 19.53
C ALA A 62 -10.11 15.31 18.50
N VAL A 63 -10.41 15.20 17.21
CA VAL A 63 -9.41 15.28 16.16
C VAL A 63 -8.85 16.70 16.06
N ASP A 64 -7.53 16.85 16.24
CA ASP A 64 -6.85 18.13 16.14
C ASP A 64 -6.62 18.52 14.66
N LYS A 65 -6.20 17.55 13.85
CA LYS A 65 -5.79 17.78 12.46
C LYS A 65 -5.88 16.49 11.64
N ALA A 66 -6.06 16.64 10.32
CA ALA A 66 -6.12 15.50 9.42
C ALA A 66 -5.27 15.67 8.16
N TRP A 67 -4.89 14.53 7.54
CA TRP A 67 -4.23 14.48 6.24
C TRP A 67 -4.90 13.44 5.35
N ILE A 68 -4.95 13.76 4.06
CA ILE A 68 -5.37 12.82 3.03
C ILE A 68 -4.27 12.62 2.00
N GLY A 69 -3.87 11.35 1.82
CA GLY A 69 -3.05 10.89 0.70
C GLY A 69 -3.92 10.60 -0.52
N ASN A 70 -3.61 11.25 -1.63
CA ASN A 70 -4.27 11.00 -2.92
C ASN A 70 -3.33 11.47 -4.03
N PHE A 71 -3.25 10.71 -5.12
CA PHE A 71 -2.30 11.00 -6.19
C PHE A 71 -2.93 11.83 -7.31
N VAL A 72 -3.87 11.27 -8.05
CA VAL A 72 -4.40 11.86 -9.28
C VAL A 72 -5.94 11.94 -9.31
N GLY A 73 -6.54 12.29 -8.18
CA GLY A 73 -7.98 12.48 -8.09
C GLY A 73 -8.54 13.47 -9.11
N GLU A 74 -7.78 14.52 -9.47
CA GLU A 74 -8.16 15.47 -10.50
C GLU A 74 -8.32 14.85 -11.88
N LEU A 75 -7.55 13.80 -12.19
CA LEU A 75 -7.62 13.14 -13.49
C LEU A 75 -8.70 12.06 -13.55
N PHE A 76 -8.81 11.24 -12.51
CA PHE A 76 -9.80 10.16 -12.48
C PHE A 76 -11.20 10.63 -12.07
N SER A 77 -11.29 11.56 -11.12
CA SER A 77 -12.57 11.99 -10.52
C SER A 77 -12.90 13.45 -10.81
N ASN A 78 -12.08 14.18 -11.56
CA ASN A 78 -12.20 15.63 -11.79
C ASN A 78 -12.34 16.44 -10.49
N GLN A 79 -11.80 15.90 -9.36
CA GLN A 79 -11.95 16.50 -8.04
C GLN A 79 -10.58 16.69 -7.37
N GLY A 80 -10.24 17.94 -7.11
CA GLY A 80 -9.17 18.38 -6.20
C GLY A 80 -9.74 18.81 -4.85
N HIS A 81 -8.94 19.56 -4.06
CA HIS A 81 -9.34 20.14 -2.76
C HIS A 81 -9.86 19.11 -1.75
N LEU A 82 -9.23 17.93 -1.73
CA LEU A 82 -9.72 16.77 -0.98
C LEU A 82 -9.64 16.95 0.55
N GLY A 83 -8.84 17.89 1.05
CA GLY A 83 -8.87 18.27 2.46
C GLY A 83 -10.27 18.76 2.90
N ALA A 84 -10.94 19.52 2.06
CA ALA A 84 -12.31 19.96 2.34
C ALA A 84 -13.31 18.79 2.26
N ALA A 85 -13.07 17.79 1.40
CA ALA A 85 -13.89 16.57 1.37
C ALA A 85 -13.78 15.76 2.67
N VAL A 86 -12.58 15.64 3.24
CA VAL A 86 -12.38 15.02 4.57
C VAL A 86 -13.12 15.81 5.65
N ALA A 87 -12.97 17.12 5.70
CA ALA A 87 -13.71 17.95 6.67
C ALA A 87 -15.22 17.82 6.52
N GLY A 88 -15.73 17.70 5.28
CA GLY A 88 -17.15 17.49 4.98
C GLY A 88 -17.66 16.07 5.27
N SER A 89 -16.82 15.13 5.71
CA SER A 89 -17.22 13.76 6.00
C SER A 89 -17.97 13.63 7.34
N HIS A 90 -17.73 14.53 8.29
CA HIS A 90 -18.40 14.55 9.60
C HIS A 90 -18.62 16.00 10.06
N PRO A 91 -19.78 16.33 10.69
CA PRO A 91 -20.06 17.73 11.14
C PRO A 91 -18.98 18.31 12.06
N ASP A 92 -18.44 17.52 12.99
CA ASP A 92 -17.45 17.95 13.96
C ASP A 92 -16.01 18.01 13.42
N LEU A 93 -15.81 17.61 12.16
CA LEU A 93 -14.56 17.85 11.43
C LEU A 93 -14.57 19.20 10.66
N LEU A 94 -15.72 19.87 10.55
CA LEU A 94 -15.79 21.19 9.93
C LEU A 94 -14.87 22.18 10.67
N HIS A 95 -14.16 22.98 9.89
CA HIS A 95 -13.19 23.98 10.36
C HIS A 95 -11.93 23.39 11.01
N LYS A 96 -11.75 22.07 11.09
CA LYS A 96 -10.47 21.46 11.46
C LYS A 96 -9.44 21.64 10.34
N PRO A 97 -8.16 21.81 10.65
CA PRO A 97 -7.11 21.87 9.63
C PRO A 97 -6.98 20.52 8.92
N VAL A 98 -7.14 20.50 7.61
CA VAL A 98 -6.94 19.28 6.80
C VAL A 98 -6.08 19.61 5.58
N MET A 99 -5.08 18.75 5.30
CA MET A 99 -4.21 18.91 4.15
C MET A 99 -4.21 17.65 3.27
N ARG A 100 -4.10 17.83 1.96
CA ARG A 100 -3.76 16.77 1.03
C ARG A 100 -2.25 16.73 0.83
N VAL A 101 -1.70 15.52 0.79
CA VAL A 101 -0.29 15.25 0.45
C VAL A 101 -0.20 14.26 -0.71
N GLU A 102 0.88 14.38 -1.47
CA GLU A 102 1.11 13.60 -2.69
C GLU A 102 2.57 13.14 -2.77
N GLY A 103 2.77 11.90 -3.16
CA GLY A 103 4.05 11.24 -3.46
C GLY A 103 3.80 9.99 -4.29
N ALA A 104 2.95 10.12 -5.32
CA ALA A 104 2.47 9.01 -6.13
C ALA A 104 1.88 7.89 -5.26
N CYS A 105 2.31 6.64 -5.44
CA CYS A 105 1.83 5.50 -4.66
C CYS A 105 2.20 5.56 -3.17
N ALA A 106 3.13 6.45 -2.77
CA ALA A 106 3.50 6.69 -1.38
C ALA A 106 2.63 7.75 -0.68
N SER A 107 1.60 8.32 -1.34
CA SER A 107 0.78 9.40 -0.78
C SER A 107 0.16 9.04 0.57
N GLY A 108 -0.30 7.79 0.76
CA GLY A 108 -0.82 7.33 2.05
C GLY A 108 0.24 7.27 3.15
N GLY A 109 1.45 6.82 2.83
CA GLY A 109 2.60 6.83 3.74
C GLY A 109 3.03 8.25 4.12
N LEU A 110 3.00 9.20 3.16
CA LEU A 110 3.28 10.61 3.42
C LEU A 110 2.22 11.27 4.29
N ALA A 111 0.94 10.91 4.12
CA ALA A 111 -0.13 11.37 5.00
C ALA A 111 0.13 10.92 6.44
N PHE A 112 0.58 9.67 6.63
CA PHE A 112 0.97 9.15 7.94
C PHE A 112 2.22 9.84 8.49
N SER A 113 3.26 10.03 7.68
CA SER A 113 4.47 10.79 8.07
C SER A 113 4.13 12.19 8.58
N SER A 114 3.30 12.93 7.83
CA SER A 114 2.86 14.27 8.21
C SER A 114 2.03 14.29 9.50
N ALA A 115 1.19 13.28 9.71
CA ALA A 115 0.43 13.12 10.95
C ALA A 115 1.34 12.83 12.15
N LEU A 116 2.35 11.96 11.96
CA LEU A 116 3.35 11.68 13.01
C LEU A 116 4.16 12.95 13.37
N GLU A 117 4.59 13.73 12.37
CA GLU A 117 5.25 15.02 12.59
C GLU A 117 4.36 15.97 13.39
N SER A 118 3.05 15.96 13.13
CA SER A 118 2.09 16.76 13.88
C SER A 118 1.98 16.32 15.36
N ILE A 119 1.98 15.01 15.64
CA ILE A 119 2.09 14.49 17.01
C ILE A 119 3.39 14.98 17.67
N GLN A 120 4.52 14.91 16.94
CA GLN A 120 5.81 15.41 17.46
C GLN A 120 5.80 16.92 17.71
N ALA A 121 4.95 17.69 17.03
CA ALA A 121 4.77 19.14 17.18
C ALA A 121 3.76 19.53 18.27
N GLY A 122 3.08 18.57 18.92
CA GLY A 122 2.23 18.82 20.08
C GLY A 122 0.73 18.56 19.90
N ASN A 123 0.28 18.10 18.70
CA ASN A 123 -1.10 17.62 18.58
C ASN A 123 -1.22 16.24 19.26
N ASP A 124 -2.42 15.89 19.72
CA ASP A 124 -2.66 14.67 20.47
C ASP A 124 -3.47 13.63 19.70
N VAL A 125 -4.38 14.06 18.84
CA VAL A 125 -5.24 13.17 18.03
C VAL A 125 -5.22 13.63 16.59
N THR A 126 -4.79 12.76 15.68
CA THR A 126 -4.73 13.05 14.25
C THR A 126 -5.43 11.96 13.44
N LEU A 127 -6.03 12.36 12.33
CA LEU A 127 -6.70 11.47 11.40
C LEU A 127 -5.89 11.37 10.09
N VAL A 128 -5.56 10.16 9.70
CA VAL A 128 -4.84 9.86 8.45
C VAL A 128 -5.79 9.16 7.51
N VAL A 129 -5.99 9.73 6.33
CA VAL A 129 -6.90 9.23 5.29
C VAL A 129 -6.10 8.94 4.03
N GLY A 130 -6.51 7.93 3.30
CA GLY A 130 -6.05 7.67 1.94
C GLY A 130 -7.21 7.19 1.09
N ALA A 131 -7.37 7.72 -0.11
CA ALA A 131 -8.42 7.29 -1.03
C ALA A 131 -8.00 7.53 -2.48
N GLU A 132 -8.42 6.65 -3.37
CA GLU A 132 -8.28 6.81 -4.81
C GLU A 132 -9.40 6.07 -5.52
N VAL A 133 -9.91 6.65 -6.62
CA VAL A 133 -10.81 6.01 -7.57
C VAL A 133 -10.13 6.01 -8.93
N GLN A 134 -9.90 4.84 -9.52
CA GLN A 134 -9.11 4.66 -10.73
C GLN A 134 -9.88 3.95 -11.87
N THR A 135 -11.09 3.48 -11.60
CA THR A 135 -11.88 2.68 -12.56
C THR A 135 -12.75 3.53 -13.48
N THR A 136 -12.76 4.85 -13.33
CA THR A 136 -13.56 5.81 -14.13
C THR A 136 -13.03 5.99 -15.55
N ALA A 137 -11.78 5.59 -15.83
CA ALA A 137 -11.12 5.71 -17.11
C ALA A 137 -10.89 4.34 -17.78
N SER A 138 -10.64 4.34 -19.08
CA SER A 138 -10.14 3.15 -19.77
C SER A 138 -8.75 2.76 -19.24
N ALA A 139 -8.36 1.49 -19.39
CA ALA A 139 -7.03 1.02 -18.94
C ALA A 139 -5.88 1.86 -19.54
N ARG A 140 -5.96 2.21 -20.84
CA ARG A 140 -4.97 3.05 -21.53
C ARG A 140 -4.94 4.47 -20.95
N THR A 141 -6.11 5.10 -20.79
CA THR A 141 -6.22 6.45 -20.20
C THR A 141 -5.75 6.47 -18.76
N GLY A 142 -6.14 5.47 -17.95
CA GLY A 142 -5.68 5.32 -16.57
C GLY A 142 -4.17 5.08 -16.50
N GLY A 143 -3.60 4.28 -17.41
CA GLY A 143 -2.16 4.09 -17.53
C GLY A 143 -1.43 5.41 -17.82
N ASP A 144 -2.00 6.26 -18.70
CA ASP A 144 -1.47 7.59 -18.96
C ASP A 144 -1.58 8.52 -17.74
N TYR A 145 -2.67 8.46 -16.99
CA TYR A 145 -2.80 9.24 -15.76
C TYR A 145 -1.74 8.85 -14.72
N LEU A 146 -1.55 7.56 -14.52
CA LEU A 146 -0.55 7.03 -13.59
C LEU A 146 0.89 7.30 -14.03
N ALA A 147 1.15 7.43 -15.34
CA ALA A 147 2.49 7.75 -15.87
C ALA A 147 3.08 9.06 -15.28
N ARG A 148 2.25 9.92 -14.69
CA ARG A 148 2.70 11.15 -14.00
C ARG A 148 3.50 10.90 -12.73
N ALA A 149 3.48 9.67 -12.20
CA ALA A 149 4.38 9.27 -11.12
C ALA A 149 5.83 8.99 -11.59
N SER A 150 6.09 9.07 -12.90
CA SER A 150 7.42 9.00 -13.51
C SER A 150 7.82 10.36 -14.11
N HIS A 151 9.04 10.47 -14.63
CA HIS A 151 9.41 11.64 -15.44
C HIS A 151 8.64 11.59 -16.77
N TYR A 152 7.43 12.15 -16.78
CA TYR A 152 6.45 11.98 -17.85
C TYR A 152 7.03 12.28 -19.25
N ALA A 153 7.70 13.42 -19.41
CA ALA A 153 8.26 13.83 -20.71
C ALA A 153 9.28 12.82 -21.29
N ARG A 154 9.99 12.09 -20.44
CA ARG A 154 11.01 11.12 -20.88
C ARG A 154 10.48 9.69 -21.00
N GLN A 155 9.63 9.29 -20.06
CA GLN A 155 9.30 7.88 -19.87
C GLN A 155 7.93 7.49 -20.42
N ARG A 156 7.02 8.48 -20.67
CA ARG A 156 5.68 8.18 -21.21
C ARG A 156 5.72 7.44 -22.55
N GLY A 157 6.74 7.68 -23.36
CA GLY A 157 6.91 7.04 -24.66
C GLY A 157 7.44 5.61 -24.62
N LEU A 158 7.75 5.07 -23.43
CA LEU A 158 8.27 3.71 -23.29
C LEU A 158 7.22 2.65 -23.69
N ASP A 159 5.98 2.86 -23.25
CA ASP A 159 4.81 2.04 -23.56
C ASP A 159 3.53 2.81 -23.23
N ASP A 160 2.38 2.42 -23.80
CA ASP A 160 1.07 2.95 -23.41
C ASP A 160 0.78 2.68 -21.91
N PHE A 161 1.41 1.65 -21.35
CA PHE A 161 1.40 1.29 -19.94
C PHE A 161 2.78 1.56 -19.33
N THR A 162 3.13 2.83 -19.13
CA THR A 162 4.47 3.28 -18.71
C THR A 162 4.97 2.55 -17.46
N PHE A 163 4.15 2.45 -16.38
CA PHE A 163 4.56 1.78 -15.15
C PHE A 163 4.78 0.28 -15.32
N PRO A 164 3.84 -0.48 -15.91
CA PRO A 164 4.09 -1.86 -16.29
C PRO A 164 5.40 -2.05 -17.06
N ALA A 165 5.71 -1.18 -18.03
CA ALA A 165 6.95 -1.28 -18.80
C ALA A 165 8.21 -0.99 -17.96
N LEU A 166 8.16 -0.02 -17.03
CA LEU A 166 9.28 0.24 -16.11
C LEU A 166 9.58 -0.98 -15.22
N PHE A 167 8.56 -1.66 -14.72
CA PHE A 167 8.76 -2.85 -13.89
C PHE A 167 9.01 -4.13 -14.69
N ALA A 168 8.54 -4.24 -15.94
CA ALA A 168 9.01 -5.27 -16.87
C ALA A 168 10.53 -5.12 -17.13
N ARG A 169 11.03 -3.89 -17.25
CA ARG A 169 12.47 -3.60 -17.34
C ARG A 169 13.22 -4.09 -16.10
N ARG A 170 12.69 -3.82 -14.88
CA ARG A 170 13.28 -4.36 -13.65
C ARG A 170 13.28 -5.89 -13.63
N THR A 171 12.16 -6.52 -14.01
CA THR A 171 12.06 -7.98 -14.11
C THR A 171 13.10 -8.55 -15.07
N LYS A 172 13.26 -7.95 -16.26
CA LYS A 172 14.27 -8.35 -17.25
C LYS A 172 15.65 -8.35 -16.64
N TYR A 173 16.11 -7.20 -16.15
CA TYR A 173 17.46 -7.04 -15.60
C TYR A 173 17.69 -7.93 -14.37
N TYR A 174 16.70 -8.06 -13.48
CA TYR A 174 16.80 -8.90 -12.30
C TYR A 174 16.97 -10.38 -12.65
N ARG A 175 16.19 -10.86 -13.62
CA ARG A 175 16.31 -12.25 -14.12
C ARG A 175 17.65 -12.49 -14.82
N GLU A 176 18.08 -11.57 -15.67
CA GLU A 176 19.36 -11.68 -16.41
C GLU A 176 20.58 -11.62 -15.49
N ALA A 177 20.58 -10.76 -14.47
CA ALA A 177 21.70 -10.58 -13.57
C ALA A 177 21.84 -11.72 -12.54
N PHE A 178 20.71 -12.28 -12.06
CA PHE A 178 20.72 -13.22 -10.93
C PHE A 178 20.19 -14.61 -11.24
N GLY A 179 19.79 -14.87 -12.49
CA GLY A 179 19.27 -16.17 -12.92
C GLY A 179 17.91 -16.51 -12.30
N VAL A 180 17.14 -15.51 -11.88
CA VAL A 180 15.78 -15.67 -11.34
C VAL A 180 14.86 -16.14 -12.45
N THR A 181 14.08 -17.17 -12.19
CA THR A 181 13.21 -17.79 -13.16
C THR A 181 11.84 -17.12 -13.23
N GLU A 182 11.08 -17.41 -14.29
CA GLU A 182 9.68 -16.99 -14.41
C GLU A 182 8.82 -17.56 -13.27
N GLU A 183 9.12 -18.80 -12.87
CA GLU A 183 8.43 -19.48 -11.78
C GLU A 183 8.67 -18.77 -10.43
N ASP A 184 9.87 -18.26 -10.19
CA ASP A 184 10.19 -17.51 -8.98
C ASP A 184 9.34 -16.21 -8.88
N ILE A 185 9.20 -15.49 -10.00
CA ILE A 185 8.34 -14.31 -10.11
C ILE A 185 6.88 -14.69 -9.88
N ALA A 186 6.41 -15.77 -10.51
CA ALA A 186 5.05 -16.26 -10.43
C ALA A 186 4.65 -16.69 -9.01
N ARG A 187 5.57 -17.20 -8.19
CA ARG A 187 5.32 -17.58 -6.79
C ARG A 187 4.84 -16.41 -5.94
N VAL A 188 5.32 -15.19 -6.21
CA VAL A 188 4.82 -13.98 -5.53
C VAL A 188 3.33 -13.77 -5.84
N ALA A 189 2.94 -13.87 -7.11
CA ALA A 189 1.53 -13.76 -7.49
C ALA A 189 0.68 -14.85 -6.82
N VAL A 190 1.12 -16.12 -6.85
CA VAL A 190 0.40 -17.24 -6.22
C VAL A 190 0.19 -16.99 -4.73
N LYS A 191 1.24 -16.57 -4.01
CA LYS A 191 1.16 -16.21 -2.59
C LYS A 191 0.16 -15.07 -2.37
N ALA A 192 0.26 -13.99 -3.14
CA ALA A 192 -0.62 -12.82 -3.00
C ALA A 192 -2.09 -13.20 -3.21
N TYR A 193 -2.41 -13.97 -4.26
CA TYR A 193 -3.78 -14.41 -4.53
C TYR A 193 -4.30 -15.38 -3.45
N ALA A 194 -3.47 -16.34 -3.00
CA ALA A 194 -3.84 -17.25 -1.93
C ALA A 194 -4.16 -16.53 -0.61
N ASN A 195 -3.42 -15.48 -0.30
CA ASN A 195 -3.67 -14.60 0.84
C ASN A 195 -4.94 -13.74 0.62
N GLY A 196 -5.09 -13.13 -0.55
CA GLY A 196 -6.25 -12.32 -0.92
C GLY A 196 -7.57 -13.09 -0.91
N ASN A 197 -7.55 -14.38 -1.27
CA ASN A 197 -8.75 -15.24 -1.22
C ASN A 197 -9.29 -15.42 0.22
N ARG A 198 -8.45 -15.25 1.24
CA ARG A 198 -8.84 -15.33 2.65
C ARG A 198 -9.33 -13.99 3.21
N ASN A 199 -9.07 -12.90 2.49
CA ASN A 199 -9.38 -11.56 2.96
C ASN A 199 -10.69 -11.05 2.32
N PRO A 200 -11.77 -10.82 3.11
CA PRO A 200 -13.06 -10.39 2.58
C PRO A 200 -13.03 -9.01 1.92
N LEU A 201 -12.03 -8.18 2.22
CA LEU A 201 -11.87 -6.83 1.67
C LEU A 201 -11.06 -6.81 0.37
N ALA A 202 -10.42 -7.92 -0.01
CA ALA A 202 -9.50 -7.95 -1.15
C ALA A 202 -10.26 -7.91 -2.49
N HIS A 203 -9.74 -7.14 -3.43
CA HIS A 203 -10.28 -7.00 -4.79
C HIS A 203 -10.37 -8.36 -5.48
N MET A 204 -9.32 -9.17 -5.39
CA MET A 204 -9.23 -10.45 -6.11
C MET A 204 -9.65 -11.66 -5.27
N LYS A 205 -10.41 -11.46 -4.19
CA LYS A 205 -10.83 -12.52 -3.25
C LYS A 205 -11.54 -13.73 -3.90
N ALA A 206 -12.11 -13.53 -5.07
CA ALA A 206 -12.82 -14.58 -5.82
C ALA A 206 -12.00 -15.18 -6.99
N VAL A 207 -10.71 -14.84 -7.09
CA VAL A 207 -9.85 -15.28 -8.18
C VAL A 207 -8.77 -16.21 -7.67
N GLU A 208 -8.77 -17.45 -8.13
CA GLU A 208 -7.70 -18.41 -7.84
C GLU A 208 -6.54 -18.25 -8.82
N MET A 209 -5.31 -18.36 -8.32
CA MET A 209 -4.09 -18.30 -9.12
C MET A 209 -3.20 -19.50 -8.82
N THR A 210 -3.00 -20.36 -9.81
CA THR A 210 -2.07 -21.47 -9.73
C THR A 210 -0.69 -21.08 -10.25
N LEU A 211 0.35 -21.82 -9.85
CA LEU A 211 1.71 -21.55 -10.32
C LEU A 211 1.82 -21.71 -11.85
N GLU A 212 1.15 -22.70 -12.42
CA GLU A 212 1.09 -22.90 -13.86
C GLU A 212 0.48 -21.68 -14.57
N ASN A 213 -0.67 -21.19 -14.09
CA ASN A 213 -1.34 -20.04 -14.68
C ASN A 213 -0.57 -18.72 -14.52
N ALA A 214 0.15 -18.56 -13.41
CA ALA A 214 0.97 -17.37 -13.15
C ALA A 214 2.29 -17.39 -13.94
N SER A 215 2.87 -18.56 -14.21
CA SER A 215 4.18 -18.70 -14.88
C SER A 215 4.09 -18.49 -16.39
N VAL A 216 2.93 -18.73 -17.02
CA VAL A 216 2.80 -18.76 -18.48
C VAL A 216 1.83 -17.68 -18.96
N ALA A 217 2.24 -16.94 -19.99
CA ALA A 217 1.34 -16.02 -20.69
C ALA A 217 0.25 -16.81 -21.44
N SER A 218 -1.00 -16.39 -21.28
CA SER A 218 -2.17 -17.03 -21.90
C SER A 218 -3.29 -16.01 -22.13
N ASP A 219 -4.37 -16.40 -22.81
CA ASP A 219 -5.55 -15.54 -22.99
C ASP A 219 -6.17 -15.06 -21.67
N ARG A 220 -5.98 -15.83 -20.58
CA ARG A 220 -6.46 -15.49 -19.24
C ARG A 220 -5.45 -14.70 -18.42
N ASN A 221 -4.17 -14.77 -18.79
CA ASN A 221 -3.05 -14.09 -18.16
C ASN A 221 -2.11 -13.53 -19.25
N PRO A 222 -2.54 -12.57 -20.06
CA PRO A 222 -1.74 -12.11 -21.20
C PRO A 222 -0.53 -11.27 -20.76
N ALA A 223 0.55 -11.38 -21.55
CA ALA A 223 1.56 -10.35 -21.68
C ALA A 223 0.98 -9.24 -22.56
N PHE A 224 0.88 -8.02 -22.06
CA PHE A 224 0.02 -6.99 -22.69
C PHE A 224 0.75 -5.72 -23.12
N LEU A 225 2.07 -5.64 -22.89
CA LEU A 225 2.86 -4.50 -23.30
C LEU A 225 3.01 -4.44 -24.83
N GLY A 226 2.98 -3.23 -25.38
CA GLY A 226 3.26 -2.97 -26.79
C GLY A 226 4.76 -2.94 -27.11
N ASN A 227 5.60 -2.71 -26.11
CA ASN A 227 7.06 -2.76 -26.24
C ASN A 227 7.52 -4.23 -26.30
N GLU A 228 7.93 -4.68 -27.50
CA GLU A 228 8.28 -6.08 -27.78
C GLU A 228 9.47 -6.59 -26.93
N GLU A 229 10.41 -5.72 -26.58
CA GLU A 229 11.57 -6.07 -25.75
C GLU A 229 11.14 -6.39 -24.31
N LEU A 230 10.15 -5.67 -23.78
CA LEU A 230 9.72 -5.76 -22.39
C LEU A 230 8.51 -6.68 -22.18
N GLN A 231 7.74 -6.91 -23.24
CA GLN A 231 6.52 -7.73 -23.19
C GLN A 231 6.73 -9.11 -22.54
N PRO A 232 7.81 -9.88 -22.84
CA PRO A 232 8.00 -11.21 -22.25
C PRO A 232 8.22 -11.24 -20.75
N TYR A 233 8.46 -10.08 -20.13
CA TYR A 233 8.85 -9.97 -18.71
C TYR A 233 7.73 -9.52 -17.79
N LEU A 234 6.48 -9.40 -18.32
CA LEU A 234 5.35 -8.99 -17.49
C LEU A 234 4.02 -9.54 -18.01
N LYS A 235 3.26 -10.14 -17.13
CA LYS A 235 1.88 -10.61 -17.37
C LYS A 235 0.89 -9.87 -16.47
N VAL A 236 -0.39 -9.99 -16.73
CA VAL A 236 -1.43 -9.38 -15.87
C VAL A 236 -1.34 -9.86 -14.42
N SER A 237 -0.97 -11.13 -14.18
CA SER A 237 -0.79 -11.66 -12.83
C SER A 237 0.37 -11.04 -12.05
N ASP A 238 1.33 -10.44 -12.76
CA ASP A 238 2.49 -9.80 -12.15
C ASP A 238 2.21 -8.37 -11.68
N CYS A 239 1.01 -7.85 -11.99
CA CYS A 239 0.62 -6.47 -11.71
C CYS A 239 -0.37 -6.39 -10.54
N SER A 240 -0.22 -5.35 -9.72
CA SER A 240 -1.30 -4.93 -8.83
C SER A 240 -2.55 -4.54 -9.62
N GLN A 241 -3.71 -4.76 -9.03
CA GLN A 241 -4.96 -4.48 -9.72
C GLN A 241 -5.35 -3.00 -9.61
N VAL A 242 -5.85 -2.44 -10.71
CA VAL A 242 -6.50 -1.11 -10.72
C VAL A 242 -7.77 -1.21 -9.89
N SER A 243 -7.77 -0.56 -8.74
CA SER A 243 -8.82 -0.65 -7.73
C SER A 243 -9.25 0.72 -7.25
N ASP A 244 -10.49 0.79 -6.79
CA ASP A 244 -11.06 1.91 -6.06
C ASP A 244 -11.12 1.54 -4.58
N GLY A 245 -10.88 2.49 -3.69
CA GLY A 245 -10.97 2.25 -2.27
C GLY A 245 -10.49 3.41 -1.40
N GLY A 246 -10.77 3.29 -0.12
CA GLY A 246 -10.35 4.22 0.91
C GLY A 246 -9.94 3.51 2.19
N ALA A 247 -9.05 4.13 2.94
CA ALA A 247 -8.65 3.70 4.27
C ALA A 247 -8.42 4.93 5.15
N ALA A 248 -8.73 4.83 6.44
CA ALA A 248 -8.37 5.86 7.40
C ALA A 248 -7.99 5.25 8.73
N LEU A 249 -7.06 5.89 9.45
CA LEU A 249 -6.63 5.49 10.78
C LEU A 249 -6.55 6.70 11.72
N VAL A 250 -6.67 6.42 13.01
CA VAL A 250 -6.45 7.40 14.08
C VAL A 250 -5.06 7.18 14.67
N LEU A 251 -4.24 8.22 14.65
CA LEU A 251 -2.93 8.27 15.26
C LEU A 251 -2.97 9.22 16.45
N VAL A 252 -2.51 8.76 17.61
CA VAL A 252 -2.59 9.52 18.86
C VAL A 252 -1.24 9.60 19.57
N SER A 253 -1.04 10.66 20.35
CA SER A 253 0.04 10.72 21.34
C SER A 253 -0.33 9.86 22.57
N GLU A 254 0.61 9.69 23.49
CA GLU A 254 0.33 9.05 24.78
C GLU A 254 -0.70 9.84 25.60
N GLU A 255 -0.67 11.17 25.52
CA GLU A 255 -1.67 12.06 26.12
C GLU A 255 -3.05 11.89 25.46
N GLY A 256 -3.09 11.85 24.12
CA GLY A 256 -4.31 11.60 23.35
C GLY A 256 -4.91 10.24 23.67
N LEU A 257 -4.08 9.18 23.80
CA LEU A 257 -4.53 7.85 24.17
C LEU A 257 -5.26 7.88 25.53
N ARG A 258 -4.64 8.52 26.53
CA ARG A 258 -5.24 8.69 27.87
C ARG A 258 -6.51 9.55 27.85
N ALA A 259 -6.52 10.65 27.08
CA ALA A 259 -7.68 11.54 26.98
C ALA A 259 -8.90 10.83 26.36
N LEU A 260 -8.66 9.87 25.44
CA LEU A 260 -9.69 9.03 24.86
C LEU A 260 -10.10 7.83 25.74
N GLY A 261 -9.52 7.70 26.94
CA GLY A 261 -9.81 6.58 27.85
C GLY A 261 -9.29 5.24 27.36
N LYS A 262 -8.25 5.26 26.54
CA LYS A 262 -7.61 4.08 25.93
C LYS A 262 -6.26 3.79 26.60
N SER A 263 -5.78 2.56 26.42
CA SER A 263 -4.50 2.07 26.92
C SER A 263 -3.57 1.64 25.77
N GLU A 264 -2.32 1.40 26.07
CA GLU A 264 -1.35 0.88 25.08
C GLU A 264 -1.78 -0.48 24.51
N SER A 265 -2.51 -1.31 25.27
CA SER A 265 -3.03 -2.59 24.81
C SER A 265 -4.10 -2.45 23.72
N ASP A 266 -4.74 -1.28 23.59
CA ASP A 266 -5.72 -1.00 22.54
C ASP A 266 -5.07 -0.56 21.22
N ALA A 267 -3.77 -0.27 21.21
CA ALA A 267 -3.05 0.37 20.12
C ALA A 267 -1.75 -0.35 19.76
N ILE A 268 -1.12 0.05 18.67
CA ILE A 268 0.26 -0.32 18.34
C ILE A 268 1.14 0.93 18.32
N GLU A 269 2.34 0.84 18.87
CA GLU A 269 3.27 1.95 18.98
C GLU A 269 4.08 2.14 17.70
N VAL A 270 4.28 3.39 17.27
CA VAL A 270 5.21 3.76 16.21
C VAL A 270 6.60 3.90 16.83
N LEU A 271 7.53 3.01 16.50
CA LEU A 271 8.91 3.05 17.01
C LEU A 271 9.82 3.89 16.15
N GLY A 272 9.62 3.85 14.83
CA GLY A 272 10.46 4.57 13.89
C GLY A 272 9.79 4.75 12.55
N LEU A 273 10.10 5.86 11.89
CA LEU A 273 9.68 6.18 10.55
C LEU A 273 10.87 6.73 9.77
N GLY A 274 11.10 6.16 8.58
CA GLY A 274 12.03 6.69 7.61
C GLY A 274 11.30 7.13 6.34
N HIS A 275 11.53 8.36 5.93
CA HIS A 275 11.09 8.91 4.64
C HIS A 275 12.31 9.30 3.83
N ALA A 276 12.31 8.92 2.54
CA ALA A 276 13.33 9.30 1.57
C ALA A 276 12.69 9.61 0.22
N THR A 277 13.32 10.54 -0.51
CA THR A 277 12.91 10.93 -1.86
C THR A 277 14.12 10.86 -2.77
N GLY A 278 13.96 10.19 -3.91
CA GLY A 278 14.94 10.06 -4.96
C GLY A 278 14.80 11.12 -6.05
N ASN A 279 15.72 11.10 -7.02
CA ASN A 279 15.73 12.05 -8.14
C ASN A 279 14.76 11.59 -9.25
N LEU A 280 13.73 12.39 -9.52
CA LEU A 280 12.76 12.11 -10.58
C LEU A 280 13.38 12.26 -11.99
N PHE A 281 14.42 13.09 -12.14
CA PHE A 281 15.03 13.40 -13.43
C PHE A 281 16.04 12.35 -13.90
N GLU A 282 16.36 11.37 -13.07
CA GLU A 282 17.26 10.27 -13.37
C GLU A 282 16.52 8.95 -13.37
N ASP A 283 16.92 8.01 -14.22
CA ASP A 283 16.40 6.66 -14.19
C ASP A 283 16.88 5.95 -12.90
N ALA A 284 16.00 5.17 -12.30
CA ALA A 284 16.38 4.33 -11.17
C ALA A 284 17.26 3.16 -11.66
N ASP A 285 18.21 2.73 -10.83
CA ASP A 285 18.88 1.45 -11.04
C ASP A 285 17.83 0.33 -11.01
N PRO A 286 17.71 -0.47 -12.07
CA PRO A 286 16.67 -1.51 -12.12
C PRO A 286 16.87 -2.64 -11.11
N LEU A 287 18.08 -2.79 -10.56
CA LEU A 287 18.45 -3.85 -9.62
C LEU A 287 18.42 -3.43 -8.16
N VAL A 288 18.22 -2.13 -7.88
CA VAL A 288 18.32 -1.59 -6.52
C VAL A 288 17.14 -0.67 -6.21
N MET A 289 16.61 -0.77 -5.01
CA MET A 289 15.59 0.13 -4.46
C MET A 289 16.27 1.10 -3.47
N ALA A 290 17.12 1.98 -4.00
CA ALA A 290 18.02 2.83 -3.20
C ALA A 290 17.26 3.81 -2.27
N THR A 291 16.13 4.35 -2.73
CA THR A 291 15.30 5.25 -1.92
C THR A 291 14.63 4.49 -0.78
N THR A 292 14.12 3.29 -1.06
CA THR A 292 13.54 2.41 -0.03
C THR A 292 14.61 1.97 0.98
N MET A 293 15.82 1.61 0.54
CA MET A 293 16.95 1.29 1.43
C MET A 293 17.26 2.46 2.37
N ALA A 294 17.30 3.68 1.85
CA ALA A 294 17.58 4.88 2.66
C ALA A 294 16.46 5.14 3.69
N ALA A 295 15.21 4.94 3.31
CA ALA A 295 14.07 5.05 4.22
C ALA A 295 14.11 3.94 5.30
N ALA A 296 14.38 2.69 4.91
CA ALA A 296 14.48 1.56 5.84
C ALA A 296 15.59 1.77 6.88
N ALA A 297 16.78 2.19 6.44
CA ALA A 297 17.90 2.46 7.35
C ALA A 297 17.52 3.50 8.43
N ARG A 298 16.83 4.58 8.05
CA ARG A 298 16.35 5.60 9.00
C ARG A 298 15.29 5.05 9.97
N ALA A 299 14.36 4.24 9.46
CA ALA A 299 13.31 3.65 10.29
C ALA A 299 13.90 2.69 11.32
N TYR A 300 14.80 1.80 10.92
CA TYR A 300 15.51 0.88 11.81
C TYR A 300 16.37 1.59 12.84
N GLU A 301 17.16 2.60 12.42
CA GLU A 301 17.97 3.42 13.32
C GLU A 301 17.11 4.11 14.36
N GLN A 302 15.99 4.72 13.96
CA GLN A 302 15.08 5.43 14.85
C GLN A 302 14.40 4.48 15.85
N ALA A 303 13.98 3.30 15.37
CA ALA A 303 13.34 2.27 16.18
C ALA A 303 14.34 1.52 17.10
N GLY A 304 15.63 1.56 16.81
CA GLY A 304 16.66 0.80 17.52
C GLY A 304 16.57 -0.72 17.30
N VAL A 305 16.10 -1.14 16.12
CA VAL A 305 15.89 -2.56 15.77
C VAL A 305 16.67 -2.94 14.52
N LYS A 306 16.81 -4.25 14.26
CA LYS A 306 17.47 -4.80 13.09
C LYS A 306 16.43 -5.42 12.14
N PRO A 307 16.75 -5.59 10.84
CA PRO A 307 15.87 -6.27 9.90
C PRO A 307 15.33 -7.62 10.36
N GLY A 308 16.17 -8.43 11.00
CA GLY A 308 15.81 -9.77 11.50
C GLY A 308 14.86 -9.78 12.71
N ASP A 309 14.58 -8.63 13.33
CA ASP A 309 13.67 -8.53 14.48
C ASP A 309 12.21 -8.39 14.02
N ILE A 310 11.96 -8.12 12.73
CA ILE A 310 10.61 -7.92 12.18
C ILE A 310 9.86 -9.27 12.09
N GLY A 311 8.70 -9.32 12.70
CA GLY A 311 7.86 -10.52 12.77
C GLY A 311 6.74 -10.60 11.73
N VAL A 312 6.32 -9.48 11.12
CA VAL A 312 5.30 -9.39 10.07
C VAL A 312 5.49 -8.11 9.27
N ALA A 313 5.21 -8.14 7.97
CA ALA A 313 5.39 -6.95 7.13
C ALA A 313 4.33 -6.80 6.03
N GLU A 314 4.06 -5.56 5.68
CA GLU A 314 3.38 -5.13 4.45
C GLU A 314 4.36 -4.34 3.58
N VAL A 315 4.70 -4.85 2.40
CA VAL A 315 5.60 -4.20 1.45
C VAL A 315 4.86 -3.80 0.18
N HIS A 316 5.45 -2.88 -0.56
CA HIS A 316 4.84 -2.33 -1.78
C HIS A 316 5.09 -3.27 -2.98
N ASP A 317 4.25 -4.26 -3.16
CA ASP A 317 4.26 -5.22 -4.27
C ASP A 317 3.39 -4.75 -5.44
N CYS A 318 3.61 -3.51 -5.91
CA CYS A 318 2.86 -3.02 -7.09
C CYS A 318 3.07 -3.90 -8.32
N PHE A 319 4.18 -4.62 -8.38
CA PHE A 319 4.48 -5.72 -9.30
C PHE A 319 5.19 -6.83 -8.54
N THR A 320 5.10 -8.06 -9.03
CA THR A 320 5.69 -9.22 -8.35
C THR A 320 7.19 -9.10 -8.11
N VAL A 321 7.96 -8.58 -9.08
CA VAL A 321 9.40 -8.33 -8.93
C VAL A 321 9.69 -7.33 -7.81
N THR A 322 8.80 -6.38 -7.57
CA THR A 322 8.99 -5.35 -6.54
C THR A 322 9.03 -5.97 -5.16
N GLU A 323 8.22 -6.99 -4.89
CA GLU A 323 8.25 -7.68 -3.60
C GLU A 323 9.63 -8.32 -3.34
N LEU A 324 10.26 -8.93 -4.36
CA LEU A 324 11.60 -9.51 -4.24
C LEU A 324 12.65 -8.44 -3.96
N LEU A 325 12.59 -7.32 -4.68
CA LEU A 325 13.47 -6.17 -4.48
C LEU A 325 13.26 -5.50 -3.11
N MET A 326 12.03 -5.50 -2.59
CA MET A 326 11.73 -5.00 -1.24
C MET A 326 12.40 -5.84 -0.15
N TYR A 327 12.45 -7.17 -0.31
CA TYR A 327 13.16 -8.03 0.64
C TYR A 327 14.64 -7.69 0.75
N GLU A 328 15.26 -7.36 -0.37
CA GLU A 328 16.66 -6.95 -0.45
C GLU A 328 16.85 -5.54 0.14
N ALA A 329 15.98 -4.60 -0.24
CA ALA A 329 16.02 -3.22 0.25
C ALA A 329 15.80 -3.10 1.77
N LEU A 330 14.99 -4.00 2.34
CA LEU A 330 14.71 -4.08 3.77
C LEU A 330 15.75 -4.90 4.55
N GLY A 331 16.75 -5.47 3.87
CA GLY A 331 17.86 -6.21 4.48
C GLY A 331 17.51 -7.63 4.95
N TRP A 332 16.44 -8.22 4.41
CA TRP A 332 16.07 -9.62 4.69
C TRP A 332 16.75 -10.61 3.76
N ALA A 333 17.21 -10.15 2.61
CA ALA A 333 18.01 -10.91 1.67
C ALA A 333 19.16 -10.06 1.13
N GLU A 334 20.25 -10.71 0.71
CA GLU A 334 21.29 -10.08 -0.08
C GLU A 334 20.78 -9.80 -1.50
N GLN A 335 21.43 -8.90 -2.22
CA GLN A 335 21.09 -8.55 -3.59
C GLN A 335 21.04 -9.79 -4.49
N GLY A 336 19.97 -9.95 -5.24
CA GLY A 336 19.71 -11.10 -6.12
C GLY A 336 19.21 -12.36 -5.38
N LYS A 337 18.97 -12.30 -4.07
CA LYS A 337 18.52 -13.42 -3.25
C LYS A 337 17.06 -13.30 -2.77
N GLY A 338 16.36 -12.22 -3.11
CA GLY A 338 14.96 -12.04 -2.71
C GLY A 338 14.06 -13.21 -3.11
N ALA A 339 14.25 -13.80 -4.30
CA ALA A 339 13.49 -14.94 -4.79
C ALA A 339 13.65 -16.20 -3.92
N ALA A 340 14.77 -16.36 -3.22
CA ALA A 340 14.99 -17.51 -2.32
C ALA A 340 14.00 -17.52 -1.16
N LEU A 341 13.68 -16.34 -0.60
CA LEU A 341 12.74 -16.23 0.52
C LEU A 341 11.33 -16.73 0.17
N VAL A 342 10.87 -16.43 -1.05
CA VAL A 342 9.56 -16.93 -1.53
C VAL A 342 9.63 -18.42 -1.82
N ARG A 343 10.70 -18.88 -2.47
CA ARG A 343 10.88 -20.29 -2.82
C ARG A 343 10.94 -21.19 -1.58
N GLU A 344 11.54 -20.70 -0.51
CA GLU A 344 11.66 -21.39 0.78
C GLU A 344 10.42 -21.25 1.66
N GLY A 345 9.39 -20.48 1.23
CA GLY A 345 8.17 -20.23 1.99
C GLY A 345 8.36 -19.34 3.23
N ARG A 346 9.50 -18.65 3.33
CA ARG A 346 9.83 -17.82 4.51
C ARG A 346 8.94 -16.59 4.64
N THR A 347 8.37 -16.12 3.53
CA THR A 347 7.45 -14.97 3.49
C THR A 347 5.98 -15.38 3.38
N ASP A 348 5.67 -16.66 3.42
CA ASP A 348 4.30 -17.16 3.49
C ASP A 348 3.66 -16.80 4.83
N ILE A 349 2.34 -16.89 4.92
CA ILE A 349 1.58 -16.58 6.14
C ILE A 349 2.03 -17.39 7.37
N THR A 350 2.64 -18.55 7.14
CA THR A 350 3.21 -19.44 8.18
C THR A 350 4.72 -19.38 8.27
N GLY A 351 5.37 -18.52 7.49
CA GLY A 351 6.81 -18.38 7.41
C GLY A 351 7.44 -17.58 8.54
N ASP A 352 8.77 -17.42 8.46
CA ASP A 352 9.55 -16.67 9.46
C ASP A 352 9.19 -15.19 9.50
N ILE A 353 9.02 -14.61 8.32
CA ILE A 353 8.65 -13.19 8.13
C ILE A 353 7.43 -13.17 7.19
N PRO A 354 6.20 -13.37 7.69
CA PRO A 354 5.01 -13.26 6.87
C PRO A 354 4.90 -11.88 6.21
N VAL A 355 4.75 -11.87 4.88
CA VAL A 355 4.68 -10.63 4.09
C VAL A 355 3.40 -10.59 3.28
N ASN A 356 2.71 -9.44 3.29
CA ASN A 356 1.52 -9.19 2.49
C ASN A 356 0.42 -10.23 2.75
N THR A 357 0.19 -10.52 4.00
CA THR A 357 -0.69 -11.61 4.47
C THR A 357 -2.16 -11.45 4.08
N GLY A 358 -2.59 -10.21 3.81
CA GLY A 358 -3.93 -9.89 3.31
C GLY A 358 -4.05 -9.85 1.78
N GLY A 359 -2.97 -10.19 1.04
CA GLY A 359 -2.95 -10.20 -0.42
C GLY A 359 -2.08 -9.13 -1.09
N GLY A 360 -1.40 -8.27 -0.31
CA GLY A 360 -0.53 -7.21 -0.81
C GLY A 360 -1.27 -6.20 -1.70
N LEU A 361 -0.60 -5.64 -2.68
CA LEU A 361 -1.20 -4.80 -3.72
C LEU A 361 -1.68 -5.65 -4.91
N VAL A 362 -0.98 -6.76 -5.17
CA VAL A 362 -1.27 -7.66 -6.29
C VAL A 362 -2.68 -8.23 -6.21
N ALA A 363 -3.11 -8.69 -5.04
CA ALA A 363 -4.42 -9.32 -4.89
C ALA A 363 -5.41 -8.53 -4.01
N PHE A 364 -4.94 -7.83 -2.97
CA PHE A 364 -5.84 -6.96 -2.21
C PHE A 364 -6.31 -5.78 -3.06
N GLY A 365 -5.44 -5.26 -3.94
CA GLY A 365 -5.72 -4.11 -4.78
C GLY A 365 -4.89 -2.89 -4.41
N HIS A 366 -4.86 -1.90 -5.32
CA HIS A 366 -3.99 -0.74 -5.21
C HIS A 366 -4.69 0.59 -5.56
N PRO A 367 -5.68 1.04 -4.77
CA PRO A 367 -6.07 2.44 -4.80
C PRO A 367 -4.88 3.26 -4.30
N VAL A 368 -4.25 4.01 -5.19
CA VAL A 368 -2.89 4.56 -4.98
C VAL A 368 -2.77 5.34 -3.68
N GLY A 369 -3.69 6.28 -3.43
CA GLY A 369 -3.69 7.09 -2.21
C GLY A 369 -4.00 6.32 -0.93
N ALA A 370 -4.78 5.23 -1.02
CA ALA A 370 -5.19 4.44 0.14
C ALA A 370 -4.13 3.44 0.62
N THR A 371 -3.23 3.01 -0.27
CA THR A 371 -2.35 1.86 -0.04
C THR A 371 -1.48 2.00 1.21
N GLY A 372 -0.82 3.13 1.42
CA GLY A 372 0.05 3.31 2.60
C GLY A 372 -0.71 3.25 3.92
N VAL A 373 -1.93 3.79 3.96
CA VAL A 373 -2.81 3.72 5.15
C VAL A 373 -3.31 2.28 5.36
N LYS A 374 -3.70 1.59 4.28
CA LYS A 374 -4.09 0.16 4.32
C LYS A 374 -2.97 -0.71 4.87
N GLN A 375 -1.73 -0.53 4.43
CA GLN A 375 -0.58 -1.31 4.91
C GLN A 375 -0.42 -1.18 6.44
N LEU A 376 -0.50 0.02 6.98
CA LEU A 376 -0.45 0.26 8.43
C LEU A 376 -1.57 -0.46 9.18
N LEU A 377 -2.79 -0.41 8.64
CA LEU A 377 -3.96 -1.09 9.23
C LEU A 377 -3.90 -2.61 9.12
N GLU A 378 -3.30 -3.15 8.07
CA GLU A 378 -3.09 -4.62 7.96
C GLU A 378 -2.09 -5.09 9.04
N ILE A 379 -1.00 -4.35 9.27
CA ILE A 379 -0.09 -4.65 10.39
C ILE A 379 -0.80 -4.51 11.74
N TYR A 380 -1.60 -3.46 11.93
CA TYR A 380 -2.41 -3.30 13.14
C TYR A 380 -3.32 -4.52 13.37
N ARG A 381 -4.06 -4.97 12.35
CA ARG A 381 -4.95 -6.12 12.43
C ARG A 381 -4.19 -7.41 12.78
N GLN A 382 -3.04 -7.65 12.14
CA GLN A 382 -2.22 -8.82 12.44
C GLN A 382 -1.72 -8.81 13.89
N MET A 383 -1.22 -7.67 14.36
CA MET A 383 -0.69 -7.55 15.72
C MET A 383 -1.75 -7.63 16.81
N LYS A 384 -2.98 -7.18 16.51
CA LYS A 384 -4.13 -7.22 17.42
C LYS A 384 -4.99 -8.48 17.30
N GLY A 385 -4.60 -9.46 16.46
CA GLY A 385 -5.38 -10.69 16.28
C GLY A 385 -6.72 -10.47 15.58
N GLN A 386 -6.83 -9.46 14.75
CA GLN A 386 -8.08 -9.02 14.09
C GLN A 386 -8.12 -9.32 12.59
N ALA A 387 -7.16 -10.10 12.06
CA ALA A 387 -7.08 -10.39 10.64
C ALA A 387 -7.99 -11.55 10.18
N GLY A 388 -8.69 -12.23 11.07
CA GLY A 388 -9.61 -13.31 10.71
C GLY A 388 -8.92 -14.47 10.01
N ASP A 389 -9.42 -14.91 8.85
CA ASP A 389 -8.94 -16.10 8.14
C ASP A 389 -7.51 -15.97 7.57
N TYR A 390 -6.97 -14.76 7.51
CA TYR A 390 -5.58 -14.51 7.11
C TYR A 390 -4.68 -14.10 8.28
N GLN A 391 -5.09 -14.37 9.50
CA GLN A 391 -4.30 -14.13 10.71
C GLN A 391 -3.04 -15.01 10.71
N ILE A 392 -1.86 -14.39 10.98
CA ILE A 392 -0.61 -15.15 11.17
C ILE A 392 -0.72 -16.03 12.42
N GLY A 393 -0.08 -17.21 12.36
CA GLY A 393 -0.17 -18.21 13.43
C GLY A 393 0.68 -17.90 14.68
N LYS A 394 1.44 -16.79 14.67
CA LYS A 394 2.28 -16.33 15.79
C LYS A 394 1.98 -14.88 16.14
N GLN A 395 2.14 -14.51 17.38
CA GLN A 395 2.07 -13.11 17.77
C GLN A 395 3.35 -12.40 17.29
N ALA A 396 3.20 -11.34 16.51
CA ALA A 396 4.31 -10.50 16.10
C ALA A 396 4.47 -9.34 17.09
N GLU A 397 5.67 -9.22 17.69
CA GLU A 397 6.01 -8.09 18.56
C GLU A 397 6.36 -6.86 17.76
N LEU A 398 7.04 -7.04 16.62
CA LEU A 398 7.43 -5.98 15.69
C LEU A 398 6.84 -6.21 14.31
N GLY A 399 6.29 -5.15 13.73
CA GLY A 399 5.79 -5.11 12.38
C GLY A 399 6.44 -3.99 11.56
N LEU A 400 6.41 -4.13 10.24
CA LEU A 400 6.97 -3.14 9.34
C LEU A 400 6.02 -2.87 8.17
N THR A 401 5.93 -1.61 7.76
CA THR A 401 5.35 -1.23 6.46
C THR A 401 6.39 -0.56 5.60
N ALA A 402 6.41 -0.87 4.29
CA ALA A 402 7.21 -0.17 3.30
C ALA A 402 6.28 0.27 2.16
N ASN A 403 5.99 1.57 2.09
CA ASN A 403 5.16 2.18 1.07
C ASN A 403 6.04 2.98 0.11
N MET A 404 5.93 2.72 -1.19
CA MET A 404 6.76 3.30 -2.23
C MET A 404 5.92 4.04 -3.27
N GLY A 405 6.45 5.12 -3.83
CA GLY A 405 5.85 5.91 -4.91
C GLY A 405 6.77 6.03 -6.13
N GLY A 406 6.16 5.91 -7.30
CA GLY A 406 6.88 5.92 -8.57
C GLY A 406 7.78 4.69 -8.73
N ASP A 407 8.83 4.83 -9.52
CA ASP A 407 9.88 3.82 -9.67
C ASP A 407 10.97 4.08 -8.60
N ASP A 408 10.68 3.76 -7.34
CA ASP A 408 11.50 4.02 -6.15
C ASP A 408 11.89 5.50 -5.97
N LYS A 409 10.94 6.43 -6.24
CA LYS A 409 11.20 7.88 -6.13
C LYS A 409 10.78 8.48 -4.80
N THR A 410 9.86 7.85 -4.10
CA THR A 410 9.47 8.20 -2.72
C THR A 410 9.28 6.91 -1.94
N ALA A 411 9.81 6.84 -0.73
CA ALA A 411 9.62 5.68 0.14
C ALA A 411 9.34 6.13 1.58
N VAL A 412 8.36 5.50 2.20
CA VAL A 412 8.06 5.64 3.63
C VAL A 412 8.08 4.25 4.26
N VAL A 413 9.00 4.05 5.20
CA VAL A 413 9.13 2.80 5.97
C VAL A 413 8.81 3.08 7.42
N THR A 414 7.91 2.29 8.00
CA THR A 414 7.48 2.46 9.40
C THR A 414 7.70 1.17 10.18
N VAL A 415 8.33 1.27 11.34
CA VAL A 415 8.47 0.17 12.31
C VAL A 415 7.49 0.36 13.45
N LEU A 416 6.73 -0.70 13.74
CA LEU A 416 5.62 -0.71 14.68
C LEU A 416 5.85 -1.78 15.76
N ALA A 417 5.35 -1.54 16.97
CA ALA A 417 5.41 -2.48 18.08
C ALA A 417 4.02 -2.76 18.68
N ASN A 418 3.75 -4.01 18.99
CA ASN A 418 2.61 -4.42 19.79
C ASN A 418 3.01 -4.40 21.28
N ARG A 419 2.32 -3.59 22.08
CA ARG A 419 2.61 -3.42 23.52
C ARG A 419 1.53 -4.08 24.39
#